data_ca9fbf43e34e453f31d2e48bb91dd441
#
_entry.id   ca9fbf43e34e453f31d2e48bb91dd441
#
_cell.length_a   1.000
_cell.length_b   1.000
_cell.length_c   1.000
_cell.angle_alpha   90.00
_cell.angle_beta   90.00
_cell.angle_gamma   90.00
#
_symmetry.space_group_name_H-M   'P 1'
#
loop_
_entity.id
_entity.type
_entity.pdbx_description
1 polymer ?
#
loop_
_entity_poly.entity_id
_entity_poly.type
_entity_poly.pdbx_seq_one_letter_code
_entity_poly.pdbx_strand_id
1 'polypeptide(L)'
;MEGRSRYIIVAIVWIATLSALLAWFLSVREERLAFAAGPKNSESFQLATAIAEVFNEAHTGITLDVFETSGSAENIDLLESGQIDFATVQADTQLGERINAVASLYFDAFQLIVN
;
A
#
# COMPACT_ATOMS: atom_id res chain seq x y z
N MET A 1 -14.30 -12.37 54.01
CA MET A 1 -14.10 -13.03 52.71
C MET A 1 -14.78 -12.32 51.54
N GLU A 2 -15.91 -11.70 51.75
CA GLU A 2 -16.66 -11.04 50.65
C GLU A 2 -15.96 -9.81 50.02
N GLY A 3 -15.17 -9.07 50.76
CA GLY A 3 -14.41 -7.91 50.23
C GLY A 3 -13.33 -8.27 49.22
N ARG A 4 -12.58 -9.34 49.47
CA ARG A 4 -11.46 -9.77 48.59
C ARG A 4 -11.95 -10.28 47.22
N SER A 5 -13.12 -10.95 47.21
CA SER A 5 -13.74 -11.45 45.97
C SER A 5 -14.17 -10.30 45.04
N ARG A 6 -14.70 -9.22 45.61
CA ARG A 6 -15.10 -8.01 44.84
C ARG A 6 -13.91 -7.34 44.16
N TYR A 7 -12.78 -7.21 44.85
CA TYR A 7 -11.57 -6.62 44.27
C TYR A 7 -10.99 -7.49 43.14
N ILE A 8 -11.06 -8.81 43.31
CA ILE A 8 -10.61 -9.76 42.26
C ILE A 8 -11.49 -9.64 41.01
N ILE A 9 -12.79 -9.58 41.15
CA ILE A 9 -13.73 -9.42 40.03
C ILE A 9 -13.50 -8.09 39.32
N VAL A 10 -13.32 -7.00 40.06
CA VAL A 10 -13.01 -5.67 39.49
C VAL A 10 -11.71 -5.71 38.72
N ALA A 11 -10.66 -6.32 39.27
CA ALA A 11 -9.37 -6.44 38.59
C ALA A 11 -9.47 -7.24 37.31
N ILE A 12 -10.22 -8.35 37.30
CA ILE A 12 -10.44 -9.17 36.09
C ILE A 12 -11.18 -8.36 35.01
N VAL A 13 -12.22 -7.62 35.37
CA VAL A 13 -12.98 -6.77 34.45
C VAL A 13 -12.07 -5.69 33.83
N TRP A 14 -11.24 -5.04 34.65
CA TRP A 14 -10.28 -4.03 34.17
C TRP A 14 -9.24 -4.62 33.21
N ILE A 15 -8.69 -5.77 33.54
CA ILE A 15 -7.72 -6.46 32.68
C ILE A 15 -8.37 -6.86 31.35
N ALA A 16 -9.57 -7.41 31.37
CA ALA A 16 -10.32 -7.79 30.19
C ALA A 16 -10.63 -6.57 29.29
N THR A 17 -11.05 -5.45 29.89
CA THR A 17 -11.33 -4.21 29.16
C THR A 17 -10.07 -3.61 28.52
N LEU A 18 -8.97 -3.56 29.28
CA LEU A 18 -7.68 -3.10 28.74
C LEU A 18 -7.16 -3.99 27.62
N SER A 19 -7.31 -5.31 27.77
CA SER A 19 -6.90 -6.27 26.73
C SER A 19 -7.73 -6.12 25.46
N ALA A 20 -9.04 -5.91 25.59
CA ALA A 20 -9.94 -5.67 24.46
C ALA A 20 -9.63 -4.34 23.75
N LEU A 21 -9.37 -3.27 24.50
CA LEU A 21 -8.95 -1.98 23.95
C LEU A 21 -7.60 -2.05 23.23
N LEU A 22 -6.65 -2.77 23.81
CA LEU A 22 -5.34 -2.98 23.19
C LEU A 22 -5.46 -3.80 21.91
N ALA A 23 -6.25 -4.87 21.92
CA ALA A 23 -6.50 -5.69 20.74
C ALA A 23 -7.20 -4.89 19.64
N TRP A 24 -8.17 -4.04 20.00
CA TRP A 24 -8.84 -3.15 19.06
C TRP A 24 -7.86 -2.11 18.48
N PHE A 25 -7.05 -1.47 19.31
CA PHE A 25 -6.04 -0.51 18.87
C PHE A 25 -5.00 -1.13 17.93
N LEU A 26 -4.57 -2.38 18.19
CA LEU A 26 -3.65 -3.11 17.32
C LEU A 26 -4.30 -3.59 16.02
N SER A 27 -5.62 -3.81 16.01
CA SER A 27 -6.35 -4.23 14.80
C SER A 27 -6.70 -3.06 13.86
N VAL A 28 -6.67 -1.83 14.36
CA VAL A 28 -6.90 -0.59 13.56
C VAL A 28 -5.58 -0.05 12.96
N ARG A 29 -4.53 -0.86 12.85
CA ARG A 29 -3.34 -0.45 12.12
C ARG A 29 -3.67 -0.35 10.64
N GLU A 30 -3.65 0.88 10.13
CA GLU A 30 -3.63 1.13 8.69
C GLU A 30 -2.37 0.50 8.11
N GLU A 31 -2.55 -0.43 7.20
CA GLU A 31 -1.45 -0.99 6.43
C GLU A 31 -1.08 0.00 5.32
N ARG A 32 0.19 0.41 5.29
CA ARG A 32 0.70 1.32 4.27
C ARG A 32 1.47 0.54 3.24
N LEU A 33 1.04 0.65 1.99
CA LEU A 33 1.66 0.00 0.85
C LEU A 33 2.37 1.05 -0.01
N ALA A 34 3.60 0.76 -0.37
CA ALA A 34 4.45 1.64 -1.16
C ALA A 34 4.19 1.44 -2.66
N PHE A 35 3.86 2.51 -3.38
CA PHE A 35 3.55 2.51 -4.81
C PHE A 35 4.52 3.41 -5.58
N ALA A 36 5.47 2.82 -6.29
CA ALA A 36 6.42 3.55 -7.12
C ALA A 36 5.82 3.85 -8.51
N ALA A 37 5.84 5.10 -8.91
CA ALA A 37 5.07 5.56 -10.06
C ALA A 37 5.90 6.13 -11.21
N GLY A 38 7.22 6.20 -11.08
CA GLY A 38 8.08 6.84 -12.07
C GLY A 38 8.24 8.35 -11.86
N PRO A 39 8.71 9.09 -12.87
CA PRO A 39 8.96 10.52 -12.77
C PRO A 39 7.70 11.33 -12.48
N LYS A 40 7.80 12.35 -11.64
CA LYS A 40 6.68 13.18 -11.17
C LYS A 40 5.85 13.84 -12.26
N ASN A 41 6.47 14.11 -13.42
CA ASN A 41 5.80 14.74 -14.58
C ASN A 41 5.26 13.70 -15.58
N SER A 42 5.34 12.40 -15.30
CA SER A 42 4.85 11.35 -16.18
C SER A 42 3.36 11.09 -16.01
N GLU A 43 2.74 10.57 -17.06
CA GLU A 43 1.33 10.11 -17.01
C GLU A 43 1.16 8.98 -16.01
N SER A 44 2.16 8.09 -15.90
CA SER A 44 2.15 6.99 -14.93
C SER A 44 2.10 7.48 -13.48
N PHE A 45 2.81 8.58 -13.16
CA PHE A 45 2.75 9.19 -11.84
C PHE A 45 1.38 9.80 -11.54
N GLN A 46 0.81 10.52 -12.51
CA GLN A 46 -0.53 11.10 -12.36
C GLN A 46 -1.60 10.03 -12.18
N LEU A 47 -1.51 8.95 -12.96
CA LEU A 47 -2.44 7.84 -12.87
C LEU A 47 -2.30 7.09 -11.54
N ALA A 48 -1.08 6.79 -11.10
CA ALA A 48 -0.84 6.16 -9.81
C ALA A 48 -1.36 7.00 -8.65
N THR A 49 -1.19 8.33 -8.72
CA THR A 49 -1.74 9.25 -7.72
C THR A 49 -3.27 9.20 -7.70
N ALA A 50 -3.92 9.24 -8.86
CA ALA A 50 -5.38 9.15 -8.95
C ALA A 50 -5.91 7.81 -8.41
N ILE A 51 -5.24 6.70 -8.72
CA ILE A 51 -5.58 5.37 -8.18
C ILE A 51 -5.45 5.38 -6.65
N ALA A 52 -4.35 5.92 -6.11
CA ALA A 52 -4.13 5.98 -4.68
C ALA A 52 -5.17 6.86 -3.97
N GLU A 53 -5.55 8.00 -4.55
CA GLU A 53 -6.60 8.86 -4.01
C GLU A 53 -7.93 8.11 -3.88
N VAL A 54 -8.40 7.48 -4.97
CA VAL A 54 -9.66 6.71 -4.97
C VAL A 54 -9.60 5.55 -3.98
N PHE A 55 -8.46 4.86 -3.91
CA PHE A 55 -8.28 3.72 -3.02
C PHE A 55 -8.28 4.15 -1.55
N ASN A 56 -7.59 5.23 -1.23
CA ASN A 56 -7.49 5.77 0.13
C ASN A 56 -8.84 6.33 0.61
N GLU A 57 -9.64 6.92 -0.29
CA GLU A 57 -10.99 7.39 0.01
C GLU A 57 -11.96 6.25 0.31
N ALA A 58 -11.72 5.05 -0.20
CA ALA A 58 -12.56 3.89 0.06
C ALA A 58 -12.44 3.33 1.49
N HIS A 59 -11.53 3.85 2.31
CA HIS A 59 -11.35 3.51 3.74
C HIS A 59 -11.25 2.01 4.01
N THR A 60 -10.45 1.32 3.21
CA THR A 60 -10.28 -0.14 3.28
C THR A 60 -9.39 -0.61 4.45
N GLY A 61 -8.82 0.32 5.23
CA GLY A 61 -7.79 0.03 6.24
C GLY A 61 -6.38 -0.12 5.66
N ILE A 62 -6.24 0.08 4.35
CA ILE A 62 -4.97 0.09 3.63
C ILE A 62 -4.79 1.47 2.99
N THR A 63 -3.61 2.03 3.08
CA THR A 63 -3.25 3.30 2.45
C THR A 63 -2.16 3.07 1.40
N LEU A 64 -2.35 3.58 0.19
CA LEU A 64 -1.34 3.59 -0.86
C LEU A 64 -0.56 4.90 -0.80
N ASP A 65 0.74 4.80 -0.56
CA ASP A 65 1.68 5.92 -0.59
C ASP A 65 2.43 5.92 -1.93
N VAL A 66 2.16 6.92 -2.77
CA VAL A 66 2.80 7.07 -4.09
C VAL A 66 4.08 7.87 -3.97
N PHE A 67 5.17 7.39 -4.57
CA PHE A 67 6.42 8.12 -4.60
C PHE A 67 7.09 8.08 -5.97
N GLU A 68 7.94 9.10 -6.17
CA GLU A 68 8.66 9.31 -7.41
C GLU A 68 9.83 8.35 -7.55
N THR A 69 10.04 7.88 -8.78
CA THR A 69 11.23 7.12 -9.20
C THR A 69 11.71 7.58 -10.57
N SER A 70 12.84 7.09 -11.02
CA SER A 70 13.36 7.41 -12.35
C SER A 70 12.64 6.69 -13.49
N GLY A 71 11.87 5.65 -13.21
CA GLY A 71 11.09 4.91 -14.19
C GLY A 71 11.06 3.41 -13.98
N SER A 72 10.68 2.66 -15.03
CA SER A 72 10.40 1.23 -14.96
C SER A 72 11.60 0.39 -14.48
N ALA A 73 12.82 0.71 -14.85
CA ALA A 73 14.00 -0.06 -14.43
C ALA A 73 14.20 0.01 -12.91
N GLU A 74 14.18 1.21 -12.33
CA GLU A 74 14.27 1.39 -10.88
C GLU A 74 13.08 0.75 -10.17
N ASN A 75 11.88 0.86 -10.72
CA ASN A 75 10.67 0.27 -10.16
C ASN A 75 10.77 -1.26 -10.06
N ILE A 76 11.35 -1.92 -11.06
CA ILE A 76 11.60 -3.36 -11.05
C ILE A 76 12.61 -3.73 -9.96
N ASP A 77 13.72 -3.01 -9.87
CA ASP A 77 14.75 -3.26 -8.86
C ASP A 77 14.19 -3.13 -7.44
N LEU A 78 13.36 -2.11 -7.20
CA LEU A 78 12.70 -1.88 -5.90
C LEU A 78 11.68 -2.99 -5.57
N LEU A 79 10.91 -3.47 -6.56
CA LEU A 79 9.98 -4.59 -6.39
C LEU A 79 10.73 -5.89 -6.08
N GLU A 80 11.79 -6.20 -6.83
CA GLU A 80 12.58 -7.42 -6.63
C GLU A 80 13.27 -7.46 -5.27
N SER A 81 13.72 -6.31 -4.79
CA SER A 81 14.32 -6.18 -3.46
C SER A 81 13.30 -6.15 -2.31
N GLY A 82 12.00 -6.09 -2.62
CA GLY A 82 10.93 -6.03 -1.62
C GLY A 82 10.85 -4.70 -0.87
N GLN A 83 11.39 -3.62 -1.44
CA GLN A 83 11.33 -2.28 -0.85
C GLN A 83 10.00 -1.58 -1.11
N ILE A 84 9.27 -2.04 -2.11
CA ILE A 84 7.95 -1.53 -2.50
C ILE A 84 6.99 -2.68 -2.77
N ASP A 85 5.70 -2.37 -2.72
CA ASP A 85 4.62 -3.34 -2.90
C ASP A 85 4.03 -3.30 -4.31
N PHE A 86 3.92 -2.10 -4.89
CA PHE A 86 3.39 -1.85 -6.22
C PHE A 86 4.27 -0.90 -7.02
N ALA A 87 4.25 -1.05 -8.32
CA ALA A 87 4.88 -0.11 -9.23
C ALA A 87 4.20 -0.06 -10.60
N THR A 88 4.31 1.09 -11.25
CA THR A 88 3.99 1.22 -12.68
C THR A 88 5.22 0.83 -13.50
N VAL A 89 5.03 0.03 -14.54
CA VAL A 89 6.08 -0.37 -15.47
C VAL A 89 5.57 -0.28 -16.91
N GLN A 90 6.47 -0.05 -17.85
CA GLN A 90 6.14 -0.09 -19.28
C GLN A 90 5.91 -1.54 -19.72
N ALA A 91 5.01 -1.75 -20.67
CA ALA A 91 4.56 -3.07 -21.10
C ALA A 91 5.68 -3.93 -21.73
N ASP A 92 6.72 -3.31 -22.28
CA ASP A 92 7.90 -3.95 -22.87
C ASP A 92 9.00 -4.25 -21.84
N THR A 93 8.81 -3.89 -20.59
CA THR A 93 9.76 -4.15 -19.51
C THR A 93 9.73 -5.63 -19.12
N GLN A 94 10.89 -6.26 -19.07
CA GLN A 94 11.00 -7.64 -18.58
C GLN A 94 10.74 -7.68 -17.07
N LEU A 95 9.74 -8.46 -16.68
CA LEU A 95 9.43 -8.69 -15.28
C LEU A 95 10.28 -9.84 -14.74
N GLY A 96 10.78 -9.70 -13.51
CA GLY A 96 11.43 -10.77 -12.78
C GLY A 96 10.46 -11.89 -12.38
N GLU A 97 10.99 -13.06 -12.05
CA GLU A 97 10.19 -14.26 -11.71
C GLU A 97 9.27 -14.07 -10.50
N ARG A 98 9.55 -13.09 -9.64
CA ARG A 98 8.77 -12.80 -8.42
C ARG A 98 7.79 -11.66 -8.58
N ILE A 99 7.73 -11.05 -9.77
CA ILE A 99 6.87 -9.91 -10.07
C ILE A 99 5.69 -10.38 -10.92
N ASN A 100 4.48 -10.02 -10.52
CA ASN A 100 3.26 -10.32 -11.25
C ASN A 100 2.60 -9.03 -11.76
N ALA A 101 2.19 -9.04 -13.01
CA ALA A 101 1.36 -7.97 -13.55
C ALA A 101 -0.08 -8.08 -13.01
N VAL A 102 -0.59 -7.01 -12.43
CA VAL A 102 -1.92 -6.95 -11.84
C VAL A 102 -2.95 -6.45 -12.86
N ALA A 103 -2.61 -5.39 -13.58
CA ALA A 103 -3.49 -4.76 -14.56
C ALA A 103 -2.71 -4.01 -15.64
N SER A 104 -3.29 -3.93 -16.83
CA SER A 104 -2.86 -3.01 -17.89
C SER A 104 -3.67 -1.71 -17.75
N LEU A 105 -3.00 -0.58 -17.56
CA LEU A 105 -3.66 0.70 -17.25
C LEU A 105 -4.05 1.46 -18.51
N TYR A 106 -3.17 1.53 -19.50
CA TYR A 106 -3.40 2.18 -20.78
C TYR A 106 -2.43 1.67 -21.86
N PHE A 107 -2.72 1.97 -23.11
CA PHE A 107 -1.88 1.61 -24.25
C PHE A 107 -1.18 2.87 -24.77
N ASP A 108 0.15 2.81 -24.89
CA ASP A 108 0.94 3.84 -25.57
C ASP A 108 0.80 3.69 -27.10
N ALA A 109 0.45 4.77 -27.78
CA ALA A 109 0.43 4.82 -29.24
C ALA A 109 1.73 5.46 -29.75
N PHE A 110 2.50 4.72 -30.53
CA PHE A 110 3.65 5.28 -31.24
C PHE A 110 3.19 5.97 -32.52
N GLN A 111 3.52 7.25 -32.68
CA GLN A 111 3.31 7.99 -33.92
C GLN A 111 4.65 8.27 -34.59
N LEU A 112 4.87 7.71 -35.77
CA LEU A 112 6.03 8.03 -36.60
C LEU A 112 5.69 9.27 -37.43
N ILE A 113 6.36 10.39 -37.17
CA ILE A 113 6.24 11.60 -37.96
C ILE A 113 7.43 11.64 -38.90
N VAL A 114 7.17 11.61 -40.22
CA VAL A 114 8.18 11.72 -41.29
C VAL A 114 7.97 13.05 -42.00
N ASN A 115 9.10 13.71 -42.35
CA ASN A 115 9.15 14.92 -43.16
C ASN A 115 9.12 14.58 -44.62
#